data_e11146812048221e94d60ccce277639e
#
_entry.id   e11146812048221e94d60ccce277639e
#
_cell.length_a   1.000
_cell.length_b   1.000
_cell.length_c   1.000
_cell.angle_alpha   90.00
_cell.angle_beta   90.00
_cell.angle_gamma   90.00
#
_symmetry.space_group_name_H-M   'P 1'
#
loop_
_entity.id
_entity.type
_entity.pdbx_description
1 polymer ?
#
loop_
_entity_poly.entity_id
_entity_poly.type
_entity_poly.pdbx_seq_one_letter_code
_entity_poly.pdbx_strand_id
1 'polypeptide(L)'
;QTQSLADLDPEANPNLYRSVLDAKGLTMFRMIEAVVGSDEFINTLESFGESSQYDDVSFAEFQRAVVPEGTGEEDVSRSGLDRLISDWVNGTYVPGYTLTRSEAKKVENDQGEVVYQVMVRIRNGEPGRGFVQVQLQGRGDEITKNVEIEGGQEVEVSMVINVRPHIVTVEPFLAKNRRPLRSPLRVGEEVEPGLPEEYVMVVTAEEAAFT
;
A
#
# COMPACT_ATOMS: atom_id res chain seq x y z
N GLN A 1 18.89 -2.38 7.24
CA GLN A 1 18.24 -3.06 8.38
C GLN A 1 17.82 -2.01 9.39
N THR A 2 16.67 -2.22 10.02
CA THR A 2 16.18 -1.46 11.17
C THR A 2 16.20 -2.35 12.38
N GLN A 3 15.80 -1.83 13.55
CA GLN A 3 15.58 -2.69 14.72
C GLN A 3 14.13 -3.15 14.77
N SER A 4 13.93 -4.38 15.24
CA SER A 4 12.62 -4.90 15.61
C SER A 4 12.03 -4.07 16.75
N LEU A 5 10.74 -3.75 16.70
CA LEU A 5 10.06 -3.11 17.85
C LEU A 5 9.92 -4.06 19.02
N ALA A 6 9.75 -5.36 18.74
CA ALA A 6 9.60 -6.39 19.78
C ALA A 6 10.88 -6.60 20.62
N ASP A 7 12.06 -6.32 20.05
CA ASP A 7 13.35 -6.53 20.71
C ASP A 7 13.90 -5.25 21.37
N LEU A 8 13.17 -4.14 21.30
CA LEU A 8 13.59 -2.89 21.90
C LEU A 8 13.29 -2.87 23.40
N ASP A 9 14.34 -2.73 24.18
CA ASP A 9 14.25 -2.52 25.63
C ASP A 9 14.18 -1.01 25.92
N PRO A 10 13.03 -0.50 26.41
CA PRO A 10 12.87 0.91 26.75
C PRO A 10 13.75 1.38 27.90
N GLU A 11 14.16 0.45 28.81
CA GLU A 11 15.02 0.79 29.94
C GLU A 11 16.49 0.88 29.53
N ALA A 12 16.95 -0.04 28.65
CA ALA A 12 18.32 -0.05 28.18
C ALA A 12 18.64 1.10 27.21
N ASN A 13 17.70 1.48 26.35
CA ASN A 13 17.90 2.50 25.33
C ASN A 13 16.63 3.36 25.07
N PRO A 14 16.21 4.21 26.02
CA PRO A 14 14.93 4.95 25.94
C PRO A 14 14.82 5.87 24.74
N ASN A 15 15.91 6.52 24.32
CA ASN A 15 15.90 7.43 23.17
C ASN A 15 15.74 6.67 21.85
N LEU A 16 16.37 5.50 21.72
CA LEU A 16 16.27 4.66 20.54
C LEU A 16 14.87 4.04 20.46
N TYR A 17 14.35 3.52 21.58
CA TYR A 17 12.99 3.01 21.70
C TYR A 17 11.98 4.05 21.20
N ARG A 18 12.04 5.26 21.73
CA ARG A 18 11.15 6.35 21.33
C ARG A 18 11.27 6.69 19.85
N SER A 19 12.50 6.81 19.32
CA SER A 19 12.72 7.15 17.92
C SER A 19 12.18 6.07 16.97
N VAL A 20 12.33 4.80 17.30
CA VAL A 20 11.83 3.68 16.49
C VAL A 20 10.31 3.58 16.59
N LEU A 21 9.75 3.77 17.79
CA LEU A 21 8.31 3.79 18.02
C LEU A 21 7.64 4.94 17.25
N ASP A 22 8.19 6.15 17.34
CA ASP A 22 7.67 7.32 16.61
C ASP A 22 7.72 7.10 15.08
N ALA A 23 8.81 6.54 14.57
CA ALA A 23 8.97 6.32 13.14
C ALA A 23 8.11 5.16 12.62
N LYS A 24 8.17 3.98 13.26
CA LYS A 24 7.44 2.79 12.82
C LYS A 24 5.96 2.85 13.21
N GLY A 25 5.64 3.24 14.44
CA GLY A 25 4.28 3.23 14.95
C GLY A 25 3.35 4.13 14.15
N LEU A 26 3.75 5.39 13.94
CA LEU A 26 2.96 6.33 13.16
C LEU A 26 2.70 5.82 11.72
N THR A 27 3.73 5.25 11.11
CA THR A 27 3.59 4.75 9.74
C THR A 27 2.71 3.49 9.68
N MET A 28 2.77 2.63 10.71
CA MET A 28 1.89 1.48 10.85
C MET A 28 0.42 1.92 10.97
N PHE A 29 0.12 2.92 11.79
CA PHE A 29 -1.24 3.46 11.91
C PHE A 29 -1.76 4.01 10.58
N ARG A 30 -0.95 4.79 9.86
CA ARG A 30 -1.32 5.28 8.53
C ARG A 30 -1.56 4.16 7.52
N MET A 31 -0.80 3.08 7.61
CA MET A 31 -0.99 1.90 6.76
C MET A 31 -2.30 1.19 7.10
N ILE A 32 -2.60 0.97 8.38
CA ILE A 32 -3.86 0.35 8.82
C ILE A 32 -5.03 1.22 8.37
N GLU A 33 -4.98 2.52 8.64
CA GLU A 33 -6.00 3.48 8.20
C GLU A 33 -6.25 3.43 6.68
N ALA A 34 -5.17 3.36 5.87
CA ALA A 34 -5.28 3.27 4.42
C ALA A 34 -5.93 1.97 3.94
N VAL A 35 -5.80 0.88 4.70
CA VAL A 35 -6.38 -0.44 4.37
C VAL A 35 -7.84 -0.53 4.81
N VAL A 36 -8.14 -0.11 6.04
CA VAL A 36 -9.48 -0.28 6.62
C VAL A 36 -10.41 0.92 6.38
N GLY A 37 -9.84 2.08 6.02
CA GLY A 37 -10.56 3.34 5.89
C GLY A 37 -10.54 4.18 7.17
N SER A 38 -10.55 5.52 7.02
CA SER A 38 -10.38 6.45 8.14
C SER A 38 -11.50 6.33 9.18
N ASP A 39 -12.75 6.26 8.75
CA ASP A 39 -13.91 6.20 9.66
C ASP A 39 -13.90 4.91 10.49
N GLU A 40 -13.67 3.77 9.85
CA GLU A 40 -13.57 2.46 10.50
C GLU A 40 -12.40 2.42 11.49
N PHE A 41 -11.24 2.94 11.07
CA PHE A 41 -10.05 2.99 11.91
C PHE A 41 -10.26 3.84 13.16
N ILE A 42 -10.85 5.04 13.03
CA ILE A 42 -11.14 5.93 14.16
C ILE A 42 -12.13 5.28 15.13
N ASN A 43 -13.25 4.76 14.63
CA ASN A 43 -14.25 4.08 15.44
C ASN A 43 -13.66 2.89 16.21
N THR A 44 -12.77 2.13 15.56
CA THR A 44 -12.08 1.00 16.19
C THR A 44 -11.15 1.45 17.30
N LEU A 45 -10.38 2.53 17.10
CA LEU A 45 -9.49 3.07 18.12
C LEU A 45 -10.26 3.62 19.32
N GLU A 46 -11.39 4.31 19.10
CA GLU A 46 -12.25 4.82 20.16
C GLU A 46 -12.82 3.66 20.99
N SER A 47 -13.43 2.67 20.32
CA SER A 47 -13.99 1.49 20.99
C SER A 47 -12.95 0.68 21.78
N PHE A 48 -11.74 0.55 21.19
CA PHE A 48 -10.62 -0.12 21.86
C PHE A 48 -10.15 0.67 23.09
N GLY A 49 -10.03 2.01 22.95
CA GLY A 49 -9.67 2.89 24.07
C GLY A 49 -10.69 2.85 25.23
N GLU A 50 -11.99 2.85 24.91
CA GLU A 50 -13.05 2.74 25.90
C GLU A 50 -13.06 1.39 26.63
N SER A 51 -12.91 0.29 25.88
CA SER A 51 -12.91 -1.07 26.44
C SER A 51 -11.66 -1.40 27.28
N SER A 52 -10.56 -0.68 27.05
CA SER A 52 -9.24 -0.92 27.67
C SER A 52 -8.85 0.15 28.68
N GLN A 53 -9.76 1.01 29.07
CA GLN A 53 -9.52 2.24 29.84
C GLN A 53 -8.99 1.91 31.21
N TYR A 54 -8.46 1.18 31.74
CA TYR A 54 -7.85 0.90 33.05
C TYR A 54 -7.09 -0.44 33.09
N ASP A 55 -6.94 -1.08 31.92
CA ASP A 55 -6.29 -2.36 31.81
C ASP A 55 -4.92 -2.23 31.10
N ASP A 56 -3.99 -3.10 31.45
CA ASP A 56 -2.78 -3.29 30.71
C ASP A 56 -3.11 -3.94 29.37
N VAL A 57 -2.80 -3.25 28.27
CA VAL A 57 -3.13 -3.68 26.91
C VAL A 57 -1.91 -4.29 26.24
N SER A 58 -2.05 -5.48 25.71
CA SER A 58 -1.02 -6.11 24.89
C SER A 58 -1.12 -5.66 23.42
N PHE A 59 0.02 -5.70 22.72
CA PHE A 59 0.04 -5.45 21.29
C PHE A 59 -0.87 -6.42 20.50
N ALA A 60 -0.97 -7.66 20.93
CA ALA A 60 -1.83 -8.66 20.30
C ALA A 60 -3.33 -8.34 20.44
N GLU A 61 -3.75 -7.71 21.54
CA GLU A 61 -5.14 -7.23 21.71
C GLU A 61 -5.41 -6.04 20.79
N PHE A 62 -4.49 -5.08 20.73
CA PHE A 62 -4.55 -3.98 19.78
C PHE A 62 -4.63 -4.50 18.33
N GLN A 63 -3.72 -5.39 17.91
CA GLN A 63 -3.71 -5.96 16.56
C GLN A 63 -5.04 -6.64 16.21
N ARG A 64 -5.60 -7.40 17.16
CA ARG A 64 -6.89 -8.07 16.98
C ARG A 64 -8.05 -7.07 16.84
N ALA A 65 -7.99 -5.95 17.53
CA ALA A 65 -9.00 -4.91 17.43
C ALA A 65 -8.95 -4.16 16.10
N VAL A 66 -7.75 -3.81 15.60
CA VAL A 66 -7.59 -2.98 14.40
C VAL A 66 -7.63 -3.76 13.08
N VAL A 67 -7.63 -5.10 13.13
CA VAL A 67 -7.80 -5.95 11.94
C VAL A 67 -9.25 -6.44 11.91
N PRO A 68 -10.16 -5.76 11.20
CA PRO A 68 -11.59 -6.04 11.26
C PRO A 68 -11.93 -7.43 10.70
N GLU A 69 -12.99 -8.03 11.27
CA GLU A 69 -13.54 -9.30 10.78
C GLU A 69 -14.33 -9.05 9.49
N GLY A 70 -13.87 -9.61 8.37
CA GLY A 70 -14.65 -9.65 7.14
C GLY A 70 -14.58 -8.42 6.24
N THR A 71 -13.58 -7.57 6.37
CA THR A 71 -13.36 -6.49 5.41
C THR A 71 -12.90 -7.03 4.07
N GLY A 72 -13.69 -6.73 3.09
CA GLY A 72 -13.64 -6.84 1.66
C GLY A 72 -12.53 -7.65 0.98
N GLU A 73 -12.96 -8.50 0.09
CA GLU A 73 -12.14 -9.44 -0.71
C GLU A 73 -11.21 -8.77 -1.72
N GLU A 74 -11.10 -7.41 -1.78
CA GLU A 74 -10.57 -6.83 -3.00
C GLU A 74 -9.10 -6.44 -3.00
N ASP A 75 -8.43 -6.08 -1.89
CA ASP A 75 -7.04 -5.60 -2.01
C ASP A 75 -6.02 -6.13 -0.99
N VAL A 76 -6.35 -6.18 0.28
CA VAL A 76 -5.48 -6.81 1.30
C VAL A 76 -6.37 -7.59 2.25
N SER A 77 -6.30 -8.91 2.19
CA SER A 77 -7.03 -9.78 3.10
C SER A 77 -6.63 -9.51 4.56
N ARG A 78 -7.51 -9.79 5.50
CA ARG A 78 -7.21 -9.75 6.95
C ARG A 78 -5.88 -10.44 7.27
N SER A 79 -5.64 -11.60 6.68
CA SER A 79 -4.38 -12.34 6.84
C SER A 79 -3.16 -11.57 6.30
N GLY A 80 -3.33 -10.77 5.26
CA GLY A 80 -2.29 -9.88 4.72
C GLY A 80 -1.95 -8.76 5.69
N LEU A 81 -2.96 -8.07 6.23
CA LEU A 81 -2.76 -6.99 7.20
C LEU A 81 -2.15 -7.50 8.51
N ASP A 82 -2.62 -8.62 9.03
CA ASP A 82 -2.04 -9.28 10.20
C ASP A 82 -0.55 -9.59 10.01
N ARG A 83 -0.20 -10.16 8.85
CA ARG A 83 1.20 -10.46 8.51
C ARG A 83 2.04 -9.21 8.39
N LEU A 84 1.52 -8.17 7.72
CA LEU A 84 2.21 -6.88 7.59
C LEU A 84 2.48 -6.23 8.93
N ILE A 85 1.51 -6.20 9.83
CA ILE A 85 1.67 -5.67 11.19
C ILE A 85 2.72 -6.48 11.96
N SER A 86 2.64 -7.82 11.89
CA SER A 86 3.60 -8.71 12.53
C SER A 86 5.03 -8.50 11.99
N ASP A 87 5.20 -8.42 10.67
CA ASP A 87 6.49 -8.15 10.03
C ASP A 87 7.07 -6.79 10.44
N TRP A 88 6.21 -5.81 10.67
CA TRP A 88 6.63 -4.48 11.11
C TRP A 88 7.12 -4.43 12.53
N VAL A 89 6.45 -5.17 13.42
CA VAL A 89 6.83 -5.24 14.83
C VAL A 89 8.09 -6.07 14.99
N ASN A 90 8.16 -7.24 14.34
CA ASN A 90 9.25 -8.20 14.52
C ASN A 90 10.36 -8.06 13.48
N GLY A 91 10.06 -7.48 12.31
CA GLY A 91 10.99 -7.42 11.19
C GLY A 91 12.08 -6.36 11.33
N THR A 92 13.22 -6.65 10.72
CA THR A 92 14.39 -5.76 10.65
C THR A 92 14.64 -5.24 9.23
N TYR A 93 13.92 -5.73 8.26
CA TYR A 93 14.03 -5.30 6.87
C TYR A 93 12.97 -4.27 6.53
N VAL A 94 13.35 -3.29 5.74
CA VAL A 94 12.46 -2.24 5.24
C VAL A 94 12.40 -2.39 3.73
N PRO A 95 11.20 -2.42 3.12
CA PRO A 95 11.05 -2.47 1.67
C PRO A 95 11.66 -1.23 1.01
N GLY A 96 11.93 -1.33 -0.29
CA GLY A 96 12.42 -0.22 -1.10
C GLY A 96 11.90 -0.34 -2.51
N TYR A 97 11.14 0.66 -2.94
CA TYR A 97 10.37 0.59 -4.17
C TYR A 97 10.98 1.40 -5.30
N THR A 98 10.81 0.91 -6.51
CA THR A 98 11.14 1.61 -7.76
C THR A 98 9.94 1.48 -8.70
N LEU A 99 9.54 2.59 -9.27
CA LEU A 99 8.56 2.62 -10.35
C LEU A 99 9.30 2.32 -11.66
N THR A 100 9.08 1.14 -12.23
CA THR A 100 9.82 0.68 -13.41
C THR A 100 9.09 1.01 -14.71
N ARG A 101 7.75 1.11 -14.67
CA ARG A 101 6.92 1.47 -15.83
C ARG A 101 5.66 2.19 -15.38
N SER A 102 5.20 3.15 -16.19
CA SER A 102 3.88 3.76 -16.07
C SER A 102 3.37 4.15 -17.45
N GLU A 103 2.21 3.65 -17.82
CA GLU A 103 1.57 3.87 -19.11
C GLU A 103 0.10 4.14 -18.94
N ALA A 104 -0.46 4.96 -19.82
CA ALA A 104 -1.87 5.25 -19.85
C ALA A 104 -2.38 5.21 -21.29
N LYS A 105 -3.48 4.51 -21.51
CA LYS A 105 -4.14 4.38 -22.83
C LYS A 105 -5.61 4.70 -22.72
N LYS A 106 -6.21 5.16 -23.82
CA LYS A 106 -7.65 5.26 -23.99
C LYS A 106 -8.18 3.91 -24.44
N VAL A 107 -9.25 3.45 -23.83
CA VAL A 107 -9.96 2.23 -24.20
C VAL A 107 -11.47 2.49 -24.15
N GLU A 108 -12.25 1.69 -24.84
CA GLU A 108 -13.70 1.78 -24.82
C GLU A 108 -14.24 0.71 -23.86
N ASN A 109 -15.14 1.11 -22.95
CA ASN A 109 -15.80 0.17 -22.03
C ASN A 109 -16.97 -0.55 -22.73
N ASP A 110 -17.59 -1.49 -22.03
CA ASP A 110 -18.74 -2.27 -22.55
C ASP A 110 -19.95 -1.42 -22.95
N GLN A 111 -19.99 -0.15 -22.51
CA GLN A 111 -21.07 0.80 -22.80
C GLN A 111 -20.75 1.72 -23.99
N GLY A 112 -19.57 1.56 -24.59
CA GLY A 112 -19.10 2.41 -25.70
C GLY A 112 -18.55 3.76 -25.24
N GLU A 113 -18.22 3.91 -23.94
CA GLU A 113 -17.66 5.13 -23.40
C GLU A 113 -16.13 5.03 -23.36
N VAL A 114 -15.46 6.14 -23.66
CA VAL A 114 -14.00 6.22 -23.57
C VAL A 114 -13.59 6.40 -22.13
N VAL A 115 -12.82 5.44 -21.63
CA VAL A 115 -12.19 5.46 -20.32
C VAL A 115 -10.67 5.35 -20.47
N TYR A 116 -9.93 5.46 -19.36
CA TYR A 116 -8.48 5.40 -19.37
C TYR A 116 -8.01 4.25 -18.51
N GLN A 117 -7.27 3.33 -19.11
CA GLN A 117 -6.57 2.28 -18.40
C GLN A 117 -5.12 2.72 -18.14
N VAL A 118 -4.69 2.62 -16.88
CA VAL A 118 -3.33 2.95 -16.47
C VAL A 118 -2.66 1.72 -15.91
N MET A 119 -1.50 1.39 -16.46
CA MET A 119 -0.67 0.28 -16.01
C MET A 119 0.59 0.83 -15.35
N VAL A 120 0.88 0.33 -14.14
CA VAL A 120 2.00 0.77 -13.32
C VAL A 120 2.79 -0.45 -12.86
N ARG A 121 4.10 -0.50 -13.11
CA ARG A 121 4.97 -1.54 -12.56
C ARG A 121 5.78 -1.00 -11.40
N ILE A 122 5.75 -1.72 -10.29
CA ILE A 122 6.41 -1.37 -9.05
C ILE A 122 7.25 -2.56 -8.60
N ARG A 123 8.55 -2.32 -8.44
CA ARG A 123 9.50 -3.31 -7.94
C ARG A 123 9.89 -3.02 -6.51
N ASN A 124 9.78 -4.03 -5.64
CA ASN A 124 10.41 -4.01 -4.33
C ASN A 124 11.79 -4.65 -4.44
N GLY A 125 12.84 -3.85 -4.43
CA GLY A 125 14.23 -4.32 -4.56
C GLY A 125 14.86 -4.84 -3.27
N GLU A 126 14.12 -4.84 -2.16
CA GLU A 126 14.60 -5.21 -0.83
C GLU A 126 13.98 -6.51 -0.35
N PRO A 127 14.59 -7.20 0.65
CA PRO A 127 14.06 -8.46 1.15
C PRO A 127 12.76 -8.33 1.96
N GLY A 128 12.51 -7.16 2.56
CA GLY A 128 11.31 -6.93 3.38
C GLY A 128 10.06 -6.79 2.52
N ARG A 129 8.99 -7.48 2.91
CA ARG A 129 7.66 -7.25 2.37
C ARG A 129 7.17 -5.87 2.76
N GLY A 130 6.34 -5.29 1.94
CA GLY A 130 5.74 -4.02 2.24
C GLY A 130 4.46 -3.76 1.49
N PHE A 131 3.92 -2.59 1.76
CA PHE A 131 2.63 -2.14 1.30
C PHE A 131 2.78 -0.76 0.66
N VAL A 132 2.11 -0.55 -0.45
CA VAL A 132 2.05 0.74 -1.14
C VAL A 132 0.61 1.08 -1.48
N GLN A 133 0.31 2.37 -1.53
CA GLN A 133 -0.93 2.88 -2.11
C GLN A 133 -0.62 3.52 -3.46
N VAL A 134 -1.23 3.00 -4.51
CA VAL A 134 -1.17 3.56 -5.86
C VAL A 134 -2.33 4.52 -6.04
N GLN A 135 -2.04 5.78 -6.36
CA GLN A 135 -3.02 6.84 -6.56
C GLN A 135 -2.94 7.33 -8.00
N LEU A 136 -4.08 7.34 -8.68
CA LEU A 136 -4.24 7.97 -9.99
C LEU A 136 -5.03 9.27 -9.83
N GLN A 137 -4.48 10.35 -10.37
CA GLN A 137 -5.16 11.64 -10.39
C GLN A 137 -5.47 12.07 -11.81
N GLY A 138 -6.73 12.40 -12.02
CA GLY A 138 -7.27 13.08 -13.20
C GLY A 138 -7.83 14.46 -12.83
N ARG A 139 -8.50 15.09 -13.76
CA ARG A 139 -9.11 16.40 -13.51
C ARG A 139 -10.44 16.24 -12.77
N GLY A 140 -10.40 16.42 -11.46
CA GLY A 140 -11.58 16.35 -10.59
C GLY A 140 -11.95 14.95 -10.14
N ASP A 141 -11.09 13.96 -10.39
CA ASP A 141 -11.27 12.58 -9.95
C ASP A 141 -9.95 11.97 -9.48
N GLU A 142 -10.01 11.13 -8.48
CA GLU A 142 -8.88 10.40 -7.93
C GLU A 142 -9.32 8.99 -7.53
N ILE A 143 -8.55 8.01 -7.93
CA ILE A 143 -8.75 6.63 -7.50
C ILE A 143 -7.50 6.10 -6.83
N THR A 144 -7.68 5.21 -5.87
CA THR A 144 -6.59 4.59 -5.12
C THR A 144 -6.72 3.07 -5.11
N LYS A 145 -5.56 2.40 -5.13
CA LYS A 145 -5.47 0.95 -4.98
C LYS A 145 -4.34 0.59 -4.04
N ASN A 146 -4.65 -0.26 -3.07
CA ASN A 146 -3.67 -0.73 -2.09
C ASN A 146 -3.03 -2.04 -2.59
N VAL A 147 -1.71 -2.14 -2.50
CA VAL A 147 -0.95 -3.26 -3.06
C VAL A 147 0.11 -3.74 -2.09
N GLU A 148 0.07 -5.03 -1.74
CA GLU A 148 1.13 -5.73 -1.03
C GLU A 148 2.18 -6.22 -2.01
N ILE A 149 3.48 -6.03 -1.70
CA ILE A 149 4.59 -6.43 -2.55
C ILE A 149 5.63 -7.17 -1.72
N GLU A 150 5.83 -8.44 -2.01
CA GLU A 150 6.84 -9.27 -1.35
C GLU A 150 8.26 -8.78 -1.67
N GLY A 151 9.21 -9.16 -0.81
CA GLY A 151 10.62 -8.82 -1.02
C GLY A 151 11.16 -9.40 -2.34
N GLY A 152 11.79 -8.55 -3.13
CA GLY A 152 12.36 -8.91 -4.44
C GLY A 152 11.34 -9.01 -5.58
N GLN A 153 10.05 -8.85 -5.31
CA GLN A 153 9.01 -8.93 -6.35
C GLN A 153 8.84 -7.63 -7.14
N GLU A 154 8.34 -7.80 -8.34
CA GLU A 154 7.79 -6.75 -9.18
C GLU A 154 6.31 -7.07 -9.46
N VAL A 155 5.44 -6.08 -9.32
CA VAL A 155 4.02 -6.20 -9.59
C VAL A 155 3.59 -5.20 -10.65
N GLU A 156 2.64 -5.60 -11.47
CA GLU A 156 1.92 -4.72 -12.38
C GLU A 156 0.52 -4.48 -11.82
N VAL A 157 0.15 -3.21 -11.72
CA VAL A 157 -1.15 -2.74 -11.25
C VAL A 157 -1.85 -2.06 -12.40
N SER A 158 -3.02 -2.57 -12.78
CA SER A 158 -3.90 -1.95 -13.76
C SER A 158 -5.10 -1.32 -13.06
N MET A 159 -5.37 -0.08 -13.38
CA MET A 159 -6.47 0.72 -12.82
C MET A 159 -7.21 1.43 -13.95
N VAL A 160 -8.52 1.60 -13.80
CA VAL A 160 -9.38 2.26 -14.78
C VAL A 160 -9.98 3.53 -14.17
N ILE A 161 -9.88 4.64 -14.90
CA ILE A 161 -10.44 5.93 -14.48
C ILE A 161 -11.21 6.58 -15.63
N ASN A 162 -12.33 7.22 -15.30
CA ASN A 162 -13.22 7.83 -16.32
C ASN A 162 -12.73 9.17 -16.85
N VAL A 163 -11.78 9.79 -16.17
CA VAL A 163 -11.21 11.09 -16.57
C VAL A 163 -9.76 10.93 -17.02
N ARG A 164 -9.30 11.81 -17.91
CA ARG A 164 -7.91 11.77 -18.40
C ARG A 164 -6.92 11.90 -17.24
N PRO A 165 -6.13 10.86 -16.95
CA PRO A 165 -5.14 10.90 -15.87
C PRO A 165 -3.94 11.75 -16.29
N HIS A 166 -3.30 12.40 -15.34
CA HIS A 166 -2.10 13.20 -15.59
C HIS A 166 -0.90 12.79 -14.73
N ILE A 167 -1.14 12.12 -13.60
CA ILE A 167 -0.07 11.66 -12.72
C ILE A 167 -0.48 10.38 -11.99
N VAL A 168 0.48 9.48 -11.81
CA VAL A 168 0.40 8.39 -10.86
C VAL A 168 1.37 8.66 -9.71
N THR A 169 0.92 8.42 -8.51
CA THR A 169 1.70 8.50 -7.27
C THR A 169 1.69 7.13 -6.60
N VAL A 170 2.85 6.66 -6.17
CA VAL A 170 2.99 5.47 -5.32
C VAL A 170 3.46 5.94 -3.96
N GLU A 171 2.59 5.86 -2.96
CA GLU A 171 2.88 6.20 -1.58
C GLU A 171 3.42 4.96 -0.85
N PRO A 172 4.72 4.95 -0.50
CA PRO A 172 5.31 3.86 0.26
C PRO A 172 5.19 4.17 1.76
N PHE A 173 4.41 3.46 2.51
CA PHE A 173 4.25 3.74 3.94
C PHE A 173 5.56 3.63 4.72
N LEU A 174 6.01 2.43 5.07
CA LEU A 174 7.35 2.24 5.63
C LEU A 174 8.28 1.69 4.55
N ALA A 175 9.19 2.51 4.09
CA ALA A 175 10.14 2.11 3.06
C ALA A 175 11.44 2.90 3.17
N LYS A 176 12.47 2.45 2.48
CA LYS A 176 13.70 3.22 2.25
C LYS A 176 13.44 4.50 1.45
N ASN A 177 12.35 4.53 0.70
CA ASN A 177 11.89 5.72 -0.01
C ASN A 177 11.44 6.77 0.98
N ARG A 178 12.08 7.92 0.97
CA ARG A 178 11.72 9.04 1.87
C ARG A 178 10.54 9.88 1.34
N ARG A 179 10.14 9.66 0.10
CA ARG A 179 9.10 10.42 -0.60
C ARG A 179 8.30 9.49 -1.49
N PRO A 180 7.04 9.84 -1.78
CA PRO A 180 6.26 9.15 -2.80
C PRO A 180 6.98 9.14 -4.15
N LEU A 181 6.84 8.01 -4.87
CA LEU A 181 7.27 7.90 -6.26
C LEU A 181 6.19 8.51 -7.14
N ARG A 182 6.56 9.35 -8.08
CA ARG A 182 5.61 10.03 -8.97
C ARG A 182 6.04 9.90 -10.41
N SER A 183 5.08 9.62 -11.29
CA SER A 183 5.30 9.62 -12.73
C SER A 183 4.19 10.40 -13.44
N PRO A 184 4.53 11.37 -14.28
CA PRO A 184 3.57 12.01 -15.15
C PRO A 184 3.11 11.01 -16.22
N LEU A 185 1.81 11.00 -16.51
CA LEU A 185 1.20 10.12 -17.49
C LEU A 185 0.96 10.87 -18.81
N ARG A 186 1.31 10.21 -19.90
CA ARG A 186 1.00 10.68 -21.25
C ARG A 186 -0.01 9.73 -21.87
N VAL A 187 -1.14 10.26 -22.26
CA VAL A 187 -2.21 9.50 -22.91
C VAL A 187 -2.22 9.86 -24.39
N GLY A 188 -2.15 8.86 -25.26
CA GLY A 188 -2.28 9.00 -26.71
C GLY A 188 -3.67 9.56 -27.12
N GLU A 189 -3.80 9.96 -28.38
CA GLU A 189 -5.09 10.47 -28.90
C GLU A 189 -5.98 9.34 -29.44
N GLU A 190 -5.41 8.22 -29.82
CA GLU A 190 -6.13 7.07 -30.36
C GLU A 190 -6.78 6.26 -29.24
N VAL A 191 -7.96 5.69 -29.54
CA VAL A 191 -8.63 4.72 -28.67
C VAL A 191 -8.10 3.33 -29.06
N GLU A 192 -7.47 2.66 -28.11
CA GLU A 192 -6.94 1.32 -28.36
C GLU A 192 -8.04 0.26 -28.30
N PRO A 193 -7.95 -0.80 -29.12
CA PRO A 193 -8.90 -1.89 -29.07
C PRO A 193 -8.69 -2.71 -27.79
N GLY A 194 -9.79 -3.22 -27.24
CA GLY A 194 -9.82 -4.05 -26.05
C GLY A 194 -10.64 -3.42 -24.94
N LEU A 195 -11.12 -4.24 -24.04
CA LEU A 195 -11.83 -3.79 -22.84
C LEU A 195 -10.84 -3.37 -21.76
N PRO A 196 -11.18 -2.38 -20.93
CA PRO A 196 -10.36 -2.03 -19.78
C PRO A 196 -10.41 -3.14 -18.73
N GLU A 197 -9.26 -3.48 -18.18
CA GLU A 197 -9.15 -4.50 -17.14
C GLU A 197 -8.43 -3.94 -15.90
N GLU A 198 -8.99 -4.20 -14.74
CA GLU A 198 -8.35 -3.91 -13.45
C GLU A 198 -7.76 -5.18 -12.86
N TYR A 199 -6.48 -5.12 -12.50
CA TYR A 199 -5.79 -6.25 -11.87
C TYR A 199 -4.58 -5.82 -11.06
N VAL A 200 -4.11 -6.74 -10.22
CA VAL A 200 -2.77 -6.72 -9.63
C VAL A 200 -2.14 -8.09 -9.92
N MET A 201 -1.00 -8.10 -10.60
CA MET A 201 -0.30 -9.34 -10.95
C MET A 201 1.19 -9.25 -10.64
N VAL A 202 1.77 -10.38 -10.24
CA VAL A 202 3.23 -10.49 -10.09
C VAL A 202 3.85 -10.64 -11.48
N VAL A 203 4.84 -9.80 -11.79
CA VAL A 203 5.57 -9.85 -13.06
C VAL A 203 6.60 -10.98 -12.97
N THR A 204 6.50 -11.94 -13.88
CA THR A 204 7.47 -13.03 -13.96
C THR A 204 8.77 -12.59 -14.63
N ALA A 205 9.87 -13.34 -14.38
CA ALA A 205 11.16 -13.03 -14.98
C ALA A 205 11.15 -13.10 -16.53
N GLU A 206 10.24 -13.87 -17.12
CA GLU A 206 10.05 -13.95 -18.57
C GLU A 206 9.42 -12.68 -19.13
N GLU A 207 8.43 -12.10 -18.44
CA GLU A 207 7.75 -10.87 -18.86
C GLU A 207 8.65 -9.63 -18.69
N ALA A 208 9.59 -9.65 -17.73
CA ALA A 208 10.55 -8.58 -17.52
C ALA A 208 11.62 -8.52 -18.63
N ALA A 209 11.86 -9.62 -19.37
CA ALA A 209 12.87 -9.70 -20.44
C ALA A 209 12.39 -9.13 -21.79
N PHE A 210 11.09 -8.89 -21.96
CA PHE A 210 10.47 -8.39 -23.20
C PHE A 210 10.18 -6.88 -23.20
N THR A 211 10.67 -6.15 -22.22
CA THR A 211 10.52 -4.69 -22.07
C THR A 211 11.86 -4.00 -22.09
#